data_cd921b728c2d1da36c0020d764506f3c
#
_entry.id   cd921b728c2d1da36c0020d764506f3c
#
_cell.length_a   1.000
_cell.length_b   1.000
_cell.length_c   1.000
_cell.angle_alpha   90.00
_cell.angle_beta   90.00
_cell.angle_gamma   90.00
#
_symmetry.space_group_name_H-M   'P 1'
#
loop_
_entity.id
_entity.type
_entity.pdbx_description
1 polymer ?
#
loop_
_entity_poly.entity_id
_entity_poly.type
_entity_poly.pdbx_seq_one_letter_code
_entity_poly.pdbx_strand_id
1 'polypeptide(L)'
;MQQPQTKIVSFVAGVVVGVAGYHAALTMGTKQTVDEAFLLQQETRLLELEEENARLTDELFSPRAVGGIVLSGGDTPYDETADASVLIRDARKLARAENKFLMVTFGANWCLDCRTLHHHLTTEPVVDYSRDLFHFVNLDVGKLNQNREVAAGLGISLARGSPVAIIFDRDGNMLGTTNDGQLEPARYYSSTQILKFVRDIAERRRIVA
;
A
#
# COMPACT_ATOMS: atom_id res chain seq x y z
N MET A 1 16.65 -42.71 -19.83
CA MET A 1 16.45 -41.40 -19.20
C MET A 1 16.49 -40.35 -20.29
N GLN A 2 15.30 -39.95 -20.78
CA GLN A 2 15.16 -39.00 -21.88
C GLN A 2 14.62 -37.69 -21.28
N GLN A 3 15.33 -36.59 -21.53
CA GLN A 3 15.01 -35.26 -21.03
C GLN A 3 13.85 -34.61 -21.81
N PRO A 4 13.01 -33.79 -21.19
CA PRO A 4 11.90 -33.14 -21.85
C PRO A 4 12.36 -31.84 -22.52
N GLN A 5 12.79 -31.95 -23.77
CA GLN A 5 13.18 -30.76 -24.58
C GLN A 5 12.01 -30.22 -25.44
N THR A 6 10.80 -30.81 -25.30
CA THR A 6 9.75 -30.62 -26.32
C THR A 6 8.80 -29.43 -26.04
N LYS A 7 8.86 -28.77 -24.87
CA LYS A 7 7.89 -27.73 -24.55
C LYS A 7 8.32 -26.31 -24.94
N ILE A 8 9.62 -26.05 -25.08
CA ILE A 8 10.14 -24.69 -25.43
C ILE A 8 9.97 -24.43 -26.93
N VAL A 9 10.14 -25.46 -27.76
CA VAL A 9 10.04 -25.30 -29.22
C VAL A 9 8.60 -24.99 -29.68
N SER A 10 7.58 -25.51 -28.97
CA SER A 10 6.17 -25.27 -29.32
C SER A 10 5.74 -23.81 -29.01
N PHE A 11 6.30 -23.16 -28.00
CA PHE A 11 5.94 -21.78 -27.67
C PHE A 11 6.56 -20.80 -28.67
N VAL A 12 7.81 -21.02 -29.04
CA VAL A 12 8.49 -20.20 -30.05
C VAL A 12 7.87 -20.36 -31.42
N ALA A 13 7.47 -21.58 -31.78
CA ALA A 13 6.80 -21.85 -33.07
C ALA A 13 5.40 -21.20 -33.13
N GLY A 14 4.67 -21.16 -32.00
CA GLY A 14 3.36 -20.48 -31.92
C GLY A 14 3.45 -18.95 -32.11
N VAL A 15 4.49 -18.33 -31.59
CA VAL A 15 4.73 -16.88 -31.75
C VAL A 15 5.17 -16.56 -33.18
N VAL A 16 6.03 -17.39 -33.78
CA VAL A 16 6.50 -17.18 -35.15
C VAL A 16 5.36 -17.38 -36.15
N VAL A 17 4.47 -18.36 -35.95
CA VAL A 17 3.30 -18.58 -36.80
C VAL A 17 2.27 -17.45 -36.63
N GLY A 18 2.12 -16.90 -35.44
CA GLY A 18 1.27 -15.72 -35.17
C GLY A 18 1.76 -14.50 -35.92
N VAL A 19 3.07 -14.22 -35.90
CA VAL A 19 3.69 -13.08 -36.61
C VAL A 19 3.59 -13.28 -38.14
N ALA A 20 3.88 -14.46 -38.64
CA ALA A 20 3.76 -14.79 -40.09
C ALA A 20 2.30 -14.72 -40.57
N GLY A 21 1.33 -15.18 -39.75
CA GLY A 21 -0.10 -15.07 -40.04
C GLY A 21 -0.61 -13.63 -40.05
N TYR A 22 -0.07 -12.80 -39.18
CA TYR A 22 -0.39 -11.38 -39.13
C TYR A 22 0.17 -10.62 -40.35
N HIS A 23 1.40 -10.94 -40.77
CA HIS A 23 1.97 -10.40 -42.02
C HIS A 23 1.19 -10.81 -43.25
N ALA A 24 0.73 -12.06 -43.34
CA ALA A 24 -0.09 -12.53 -44.47
C ALA A 24 -1.48 -11.85 -44.53
N ALA A 25 -2.08 -11.54 -43.38
CA ALA A 25 -3.33 -10.79 -43.30
C ALA A 25 -3.19 -9.32 -43.71
N LEU A 26 -2.04 -8.69 -43.43
CA LEU A 26 -1.77 -7.30 -43.79
C LEU A 26 -1.51 -7.12 -45.30
N THR A 27 -1.09 -8.14 -46.00
CA THR A 27 -0.87 -8.08 -47.45
C THR A 27 -2.16 -8.26 -48.27
N MET A 28 -3.27 -8.71 -47.67
CA MET A 28 -4.52 -8.99 -48.37
C MET A 28 -5.60 -7.90 -48.28
N GLY A 29 -5.38 -6.81 -47.63
CA GLY A 29 -6.40 -5.77 -47.66
C GLY A 29 -6.30 -4.65 -46.67
N THR A 30 -5.44 -3.78 -46.83
CA THR A 30 -5.42 -2.32 -46.64
C THR A 30 -3.97 -1.86 -46.52
N LYS A 31 -3.59 -0.89 -47.31
CA LYS A 31 -2.29 -0.20 -47.26
C LYS A 31 -2.16 0.58 -45.92
N GLN A 32 -1.92 -0.10 -44.87
CA GLN A 32 -1.31 0.48 -43.66
C GLN A 32 -0.04 -0.32 -43.42
N THR A 33 1.04 0.16 -44.00
CA THR A 33 2.39 -0.26 -43.61
C THR A 33 2.57 0.19 -42.16
N VAL A 34 2.30 -0.71 -41.24
CA VAL A 34 2.77 -0.54 -39.86
C VAL A 34 4.28 -0.58 -39.97
N ASP A 35 4.90 0.57 -39.68
CA ASP A 35 6.34 0.72 -39.79
C ASP A 35 6.99 -0.27 -38.81
N GLU A 36 7.78 -1.23 -39.30
CA GLU A 36 8.50 -2.19 -38.46
C GLU A 36 9.35 -1.49 -37.42
N ALA A 37 9.86 -0.31 -37.73
CA ALA A 37 10.60 0.54 -36.81
C ALA A 37 9.71 0.99 -35.62
N PHE A 38 8.42 1.26 -35.85
CA PHE A 38 7.47 1.64 -34.79
C PHE A 38 7.19 0.45 -33.86
N LEU A 39 7.01 -0.74 -34.41
CA LEU A 39 6.80 -1.95 -33.58
C LEU A 39 8.04 -2.29 -32.76
N LEU A 40 9.22 -2.20 -33.36
CA LEU A 40 10.48 -2.40 -32.65
C LEU A 40 10.67 -1.38 -31.51
N GLN A 41 10.30 -0.14 -31.77
CA GLN A 41 10.35 0.93 -30.75
C GLN A 41 9.38 0.66 -29.59
N GLN A 42 8.18 0.14 -29.88
CA GLN A 42 7.21 -0.23 -28.86
C GLN A 42 7.70 -1.42 -28.00
N GLU A 43 8.26 -2.45 -28.64
CA GLU A 43 8.85 -3.61 -27.94
C GLU A 43 10.03 -3.18 -27.05
N THR A 44 10.92 -2.34 -27.58
CA THR A 44 12.04 -1.81 -26.79
C THR A 44 11.53 -1.02 -25.59
N ARG A 45 10.50 -0.19 -25.78
CA ARG A 45 9.91 0.59 -24.69
C ARG A 45 9.22 -0.27 -23.64
N LEU A 46 8.56 -1.35 -24.04
CA LEU A 46 7.98 -2.31 -23.10
C LEU A 46 9.05 -2.99 -22.27
N LEU A 47 10.14 -3.43 -22.89
CA LEU A 47 11.26 -4.05 -22.17
C LEU A 47 11.92 -3.08 -21.18
N GLU A 48 12.12 -1.82 -21.58
CA GLU A 48 12.63 -0.77 -20.67
C GLU A 48 11.71 -0.56 -19.46
N LEU A 49 10.38 -0.52 -19.70
CA LEU A 49 9.39 -0.35 -18.62
C LEU A 49 9.30 -1.57 -17.70
N GLU A 50 9.44 -2.77 -18.24
CA GLU A 50 9.49 -4.02 -17.45
C GLU A 50 10.76 -4.07 -16.58
N GLU A 51 11.92 -3.68 -17.13
CA GLU A 51 13.18 -3.60 -16.39
C GLU A 51 13.13 -2.52 -15.31
N GLU A 52 12.57 -1.34 -15.62
CA GLU A 52 12.38 -0.27 -14.65
C GLU A 52 11.40 -0.68 -13.54
N ASN A 53 10.29 -1.34 -13.88
CA ASN A 53 9.35 -1.89 -12.91
C ASN A 53 9.99 -2.96 -12.02
N ALA A 54 10.79 -3.86 -12.61
CA ALA A 54 11.51 -4.87 -11.85
C ALA A 54 12.51 -4.22 -10.88
N ARG A 55 13.25 -3.20 -11.34
CA ARG A 55 14.20 -2.44 -10.52
C ARG A 55 13.51 -1.68 -9.40
N LEU A 56 12.40 -0.99 -9.70
CA LEU A 56 11.60 -0.26 -8.71
C LEU A 56 10.97 -1.23 -7.70
N THR A 57 10.53 -2.39 -8.15
CA THR A 57 10.01 -3.43 -7.27
C THR A 57 11.10 -3.97 -6.35
N ASP A 58 12.29 -4.26 -6.88
CA ASP A 58 13.44 -4.69 -6.07
C ASP A 58 13.89 -3.59 -5.12
N GLU A 59 13.92 -2.34 -5.54
CA GLU A 59 14.24 -1.18 -4.70
C GLU A 59 13.20 -0.97 -3.58
N LEU A 60 11.90 -1.14 -3.88
CA LEU A 60 10.82 -0.98 -2.92
C LEU A 60 10.68 -2.17 -1.95
N PHE A 61 10.98 -3.38 -2.40
CA PHE A 61 10.78 -4.61 -1.63
C PHE A 61 12.09 -5.31 -1.23
N SER A 62 13.25 -4.78 -1.65
CA SER A 62 14.53 -5.31 -1.20
C SER A 62 14.71 -5.07 0.30
N PRO A 63 15.11 -6.10 1.07
CA PRO A 63 15.44 -5.94 2.49
C PRO A 63 16.56 -4.91 2.77
N ARG A 64 17.27 -4.48 1.73
CA ARG A 64 18.32 -3.43 1.80
C ARG A 64 17.77 -2.01 1.68
N ALA A 65 16.61 -1.81 1.04
CA ALA A 65 15.96 -0.52 0.92
C ALA A 65 15.17 -0.14 2.19
N VAL A 66 14.81 -1.11 2.99
CA VAL A 66 14.32 -0.88 4.34
C VAL A 66 15.55 -0.64 5.20
N GLY A 67 15.96 0.60 5.35
CA GLY A 67 16.88 0.99 6.41
C GLY A 67 16.31 0.38 7.68
N GLY A 68 16.93 -0.73 8.16
CA GLY A 68 16.34 -1.63 9.12
C GLY A 68 15.94 -0.88 10.39
N ILE A 69 14.64 -0.55 10.48
CA ILE A 69 14.07 -0.03 11.72
C ILE A 69 14.11 -1.21 12.70
N VAL A 70 15.12 -1.19 13.55
CA VAL A 70 15.20 -2.13 14.68
C VAL A 70 14.26 -1.59 15.75
N LEU A 71 13.02 -2.08 15.74
CA LEU A 71 12.10 -1.78 16.82
C LEU A 71 12.57 -2.52 18.06
N SER A 72 12.78 -1.78 19.15
CA SER A 72 13.09 -2.35 20.45
C SER A 72 11.94 -3.26 20.92
N GLY A 73 12.25 -4.34 21.63
CA GLY A 73 11.26 -5.28 22.14
C GLY A 73 10.25 -4.67 23.15
N GLY A 74 10.50 -3.43 23.60
CA GLY A 74 9.66 -2.68 24.54
C GLY A 74 8.71 -1.68 23.89
N ASP A 75 8.68 -1.59 22.56
CA ASP A 75 7.77 -0.67 21.87
C ASP A 75 6.38 -1.29 21.74
N THR A 76 5.46 -0.89 22.62
CA THR A 76 4.09 -1.40 22.73
C THR A 76 3.08 -0.24 22.57
N PRO A 77 2.90 0.27 21.34
CA PRO A 77 2.08 1.45 21.10
C PRO A 77 0.57 1.21 21.20
N TYR A 78 0.13 -0.03 21.42
CA TYR A 78 -1.27 -0.42 21.54
C TYR A 78 -1.59 -0.74 22.99
N ASP A 79 -2.48 0.04 23.62
CA ASP A 79 -2.98 -0.25 24.96
C ASP A 79 -4.03 -1.38 24.88
N GLU A 80 -3.64 -2.57 25.35
CA GLU A 80 -4.46 -3.78 25.31
C GLU A 80 -5.64 -3.73 26.30
N THR A 81 -5.68 -2.74 27.19
CA THR A 81 -6.70 -2.56 28.21
C THR A 81 -7.69 -1.43 27.90
N ALA A 82 -7.42 -0.61 26.90
CA ALA A 82 -8.23 0.54 26.57
C ALA A 82 -9.61 0.14 26.02
N ASP A 83 -10.65 0.84 26.47
CA ASP A 83 -11.97 0.78 25.84
C ASP A 83 -11.94 1.52 24.49
N ALA A 84 -12.00 0.77 23.40
CA ALA A 84 -11.91 1.31 22.06
C ALA A 84 -13.02 2.34 21.76
N SER A 85 -14.25 2.13 22.24
CA SER A 85 -15.37 3.04 21.99
C SER A 85 -15.17 4.38 22.70
N VAL A 86 -14.65 4.34 23.92
CA VAL A 86 -14.30 5.53 24.71
C VAL A 86 -13.15 6.27 24.04
N LEU A 87 -12.09 5.55 23.67
CA LEU A 87 -10.89 6.14 23.07
C LEU A 87 -11.20 6.84 21.73
N ILE A 88 -11.97 6.20 20.86
CA ILE A 88 -12.38 6.81 19.56
C ILE A 88 -13.25 8.02 19.79
N ARG A 89 -14.24 7.94 20.67
CA ARG A 89 -15.14 9.06 20.98
C ARG A 89 -14.35 10.27 21.45
N ASP A 90 -13.45 10.06 22.40
CA ASP A 90 -12.70 11.14 23.02
C ASP A 90 -11.65 11.73 22.06
N ALA A 91 -10.99 10.87 21.26
CA ALA A 91 -10.07 11.30 20.20
C ALA A 91 -10.78 12.13 19.12
N ARG A 92 -11.99 11.73 18.69
CA ARG A 92 -12.79 12.52 17.72
C ARG A 92 -13.18 13.88 18.30
N LYS A 93 -13.57 13.92 19.57
CA LYS A 93 -13.91 15.18 20.25
C LYS A 93 -12.70 16.12 20.31
N LEU A 94 -11.53 15.59 20.69
CA LEU A 94 -10.29 16.34 20.75
C LEU A 94 -9.85 16.85 19.38
N ALA A 95 -9.84 15.98 18.36
CA ALA A 95 -9.45 16.34 17.00
C ALA A 95 -10.32 17.47 16.45
N ARG A 96 -11.63 17.42 16.66
CA ARG A 96 -12.54 18.51 16.28
C ARG A 96 -12.26 19.81 17.04
N ALA A 97 -12.03 19.73 18.33
CA ALA A 97 -11.73 20.91 19.16
C ALA A 97 -10.43 21.60 18.74
N GLU A 98 -9.44 20.84 18.30
CA GLU A 98 -8.14 21.33 17.84
C GLU A 98 -8.08 21.56 16.32
N ASN A 99 -9.18 21.34 15.59
CA ASN A 99 -9.25 21.46 14.13
C ASN A 99 -8.19 20.59 13.41
N LYS A 100 -8.02 19.34 13.87
CA LYS A 100 -7.08 18.37 13.32
C LYS A 100 -7.81 17.18 12.67
N PHE A 101 -7.12 16.54 11.74
CA PHE A 101 -7.50 15.21 11.24
C PHE A 101 -7.30 14.18 12.35
N LEU A 102 -8.06 13.10 12.31
CA LEU A 102 -7.85 11.95 13.18
C LEU A 102 -7.63 10.69 12.35
N MET A 103 -6.54 10.00 12.60
CA MET A 103 -6.28 8.66 12.06
C MET A 103 -6.29 7.66 13.23
N VAL A 104 -7.23 6.72 13.17
CA VAL A 104 -7.34 5.62 14.15
C VAL A 104 -6.86 4.34 13.48
N THR A 105 -5.78 3.77 14.00
CA THR A 105 -5.16 2.55 13.48
C THR A 105 -5.54 1.35 14.33
N PHE A 106 -6.13 0.35 13.72
CA PHE A 106 -6.41 -0.97 14.30
C PHE A 106 -5.20 -1.87 14.09
N GLY A 107 -4.58 -2.31 15.16
CA GLY A 107 -3.36 -3.10 15.12
C GLY A 107 -3.07 -3.80 16.45
N ALA A 108 -1.84 -4.30 16.62
CA ALA A 108 -1.45 -4.97 17.85
C ALA A 108 0.07 -4.89 18.07
N ASN A 109 0.49 -5.05 19.33
CA ASN A 109 1.91 -5.01 19.73
C ASN A 109 2.75 -6.14 19.15
N TRP A 110 2.17 -7.30 18.85
CA TRP A 110 2.87 -8.42 18.19
C TRP A 110 3.05 -8.20 16.68
N CYS A 111 2.29 -7.29 16.06
CA CYS A 111 2.30 -7.03 14.63
C CYS A 111 3.48 -6.11 14.27
N LEU A 112 4.45 -6.62 13.53
CA LEU A 112 5.62 -5.83 13.12
C LEU A 112 5.23 -4.61 12.26
N ASP A 113 4.32 -4.79 11.29
CA ASP A 113 3.86 -3.68 10.44
C ASP A 113 3.16 -2.59 11.25
N CYS A 114 2.39 -2.97 12.27
CA CYS A 114 1.70 -2.04 13.15
C CYS A 114 2.70 -1.17 13.94
N ARG A 115 3.72 -1.80 14.51
CA ARG A 115 4.79 -1.08 15.25
C ARG A 115 5.63 -0.22 14.32
N THR A 116 5.95 -0.72 13.13
CA THR A 116 6.70 0.04 12.13
C THR A 116 5.90 1.26 11.67
N LEU A 117 4.60 1.11 11.40
CA LEU A 117 3.75 2.24 11.06
C LEU A 117 3.73 3.28 12.19
N HIS A 118 3.53 2.85 13.43
CA HIS A 118 3.57 3.74 14.60
C HIS A 118 4.90 4.48 14.69
N HIS A 119 6.02 3.79 14.52
CA HIS A 119 7.34 4.40 14.52
C HIS A 119 7.46 5.49 13.44
N HIS A 120 7.04 5.22 12.21
CA HIS A 120 7.04 6.23 11.15
C HIS A 120 6.18 7.43 11.49
N LEU A 121 4.98 7.22 12.05
CA LEU A 121 4.06 8.30 12.40
C LEU A 121 4.56 9.18 13.55
N THR A 122 5.44 8.65 14.41
CA THR A 122 5.96 9.33 15.63
C THR A 122 7.40 9.82 15.51
N THR A 123 8.04 9.63 14.34
CA THR A 123 9.42 10.07 14.08
C THR A 123 9.49 10.99 12.86
N GLU A 124 10.60 11.72 12.73
CA GLU A 124 10.86 12.54 11.54
C GLU A 124 11.00 11.69 10.26
N PRO A 125 10.56 12.20 9.12
CA PRO A 125 10.00 13.53 8.87
C PRO A 125 8.47 13.61 9.06
N VAL A 126 7.78 12.51 9.42
CA VAL A 126 6.32 12.45 9.47
C VAL A 126 5.79 13.27 10.65
N VAL A 127 6.40 13.11 11.83
CA VAL A 127 5.96 13.83 13.04
C VAL A 127 6.05 15.34 12.86
N ASP A 128 7.08 15.84 12.21
CA ASP A 128 7.24 17.29 11.99
C ASP A 128 6.15 17.87 11.10
N TYR A 129 5.75 17.14 10.07
CA TYR A 129 4.66 17.54 9.19
C TYR A 129 3.29 17.42 9.87
N SER A 130 3.08 16.35 10.63
CA SER A 130 1.74 15.95 11.10
C SER A 130 1.37 16.52 12.47
N ARG A 131 2.31 16.97 13.26
CA ARG A 131 2.15 17.43 14.66
C ARG A 131 0.98 18.39 14.88
N ASP A 132 0.84 19.38 13.99
CA ASP A 132 -0.21 20.40 14.08
C ASP A 132 -1.45 20.08 13.23
N LEU A 133 -1.40 18.97 12.47
CA LEU A 133 -2.44 18.61 11.51
C LEU A 133 -3.23 17.38 11.91
N PHE A 134 -2.64 16.45 12.67
CA PHE A 134 -3.20 15.13 12.95
C PHE A 134 -3.17 14.77 14.43
N HIS A 135 -4.16 13.98 14.83
CA HIS A 135 -4.06 13.06 15.94
C HIS A 135 -3.96 11.63 15.41
N PHE A 136 -3.02 10.86 15.96
CA PHE A 136 -2.87 9.43 15.69
C PHE A 136 -3.28 8.64 16.93
N VAL A 137 -4.16 7.66 16.76
CA VAL A 137 -4.65 6.79 17.83
C VAL A 137 -4.48 5.35 17.42
N ASN A 138 -3.92 4.53 18.30
CA ASN A 138 -3.76 3.10 18.10
C ASN A 138 -4.79 2.34 18.92
N LEU A 139 -5.51 1.40 18.30
CA LEU A 139 -6.46 0.51 18.93
C LEU A 139 -6.00 -0.93 18.83
N ASP A 140 -5.92 -1.59 19.98
CA ASP A 140 -5.55 -3.00 20.01
C ASP A 140 -6.66 -3.89 19.43
N VAL A 141 -6.27 -4.87 18.62
CA VAL A 141 -7.16 -5.89 18.06
C VAL A 141 -6.87 -7.29 18.61
N GLY A 142 -6.03 -7.37 19.64
CA GLY A 142 -5.59 -8.63 20.21
C GLY A 142 -4.97 -9.52 19.14
N LYS A 143 -5.37 -10.78 19.08
CA LYS A 143 -5.02 -11.70 17.99
C LYS A 143 -6.06 -11.67 16.86
N LEU A 144 -6.47 -10.46 16.44
CA LEU A 144 -7.58 -10.19 15.52
C LEU A 144 -8.94 -10.66 16.06
N ASN A 145 -9.10 -10.71 17.37
CA ASN A 145 -10.30 -11.17 18.06
C ASN A 145 -10.89 -10.15 19.04
N GLN A 146 -10.18 -9.05 19.30
CA GLN A 146 -10.66 -7.93 20.13
C GLN A 146 -11.15 -6.77 19.26
N ASN A 147 -12.05 -5.96 19.81
CA ASN A 147 -12.59 -4.73 19.18
C ASN A 147 -13.17 -4.91 17.77
N ARG A 148 -13.53 -6.15 17.38
CA ARG A 148 -14.06 -6.46 16.04
C ARG A 148 -15.39 -5.79 15.74
N GLU A 149 -16.27 -5.71 16.74
CA GLU A 149 -17.58 -5.04 16.58
C GLU A 149 -17.41 -3.54 16.41
N VAL A 150 -16.48 -2.94 17.14
CA VAL A 150 -16.13 -1.53 16.99
C VAL A 150 -15.54 -1.26 15.60
N ALA A 151 -14.61 -2.10 15.14
CA ALA A 151 -14.04 -2.04 13.81
C ALA A 151 -15.13 -2.15 12.72
N ALA A 152 -15.98 -3.17 12.81
CA ALA A 152 -17.07 -3.40 11.86
C ALA A 152 -18.08 -2.24 11.84
N GLY A 153 -18.43 -1.70 13.00
CA GLY A 153 -19.32 -0.53 13.12
C GLY A 153 -18.77 0.73 12.47
N LEU A 154 -17.46 0.81 12.28
CA LEU A 154 -16.76 1.88 11.58
C LEU A 154 -16.40 1.53 10.11
N GLY A 155 -16.87 0.39 9.61
CA GLY A 155 -16.57 -0.05 8.25
C GLY A 155 -15.14 -0.57 8.06
N ILE A 156 -14.43 -0.88 9.17
CA ILE A 156 -13.08 -1.48 9.12
C ILE A 156 -13.18 -2.99 8.95
N SER A 157 -12.43 -3.52 7.98
CA SER A 157 -12.28 -4.96 7.76
C SER A 157 -10.92 -5.45 8.26
N LEU A 158 -10.93 -6.36 9.23
CA LEU A 158 -9.73 -7.04 9.72
C LEU A 158 -9.46 -8.37 8.98
N ALA A 159 -10.20 -8.65 7.91
CA ALA A 159 -10.10 -9.92 7.18
C ALA A 159 -8.75 -10.10 6.47
N ARG A 160 -8.11 -9.01 6.07
CA ARG A 160 -6.79 -9.03 5.42
C ARG A 160 -5.63 -8.98 6.43
N GLY A 161 -5.90 -8.60 7.67
CA GLY A 161 -4.88 -8.46 8.70
C GLY A 161 -4.84 -7.05 9.29
N SER A 162 -3.67 -6.65 9.77
CA SER A 162 -3.39 -5.33 10.37
C SER A 162 -1.99 -4.84 9.97
N PRO A 163 -1.71 -3.52 9.96
CA PRO A 163 -2.58 -2.42 10.42
C PRO A 163 -3.65 -2.02 9.40
N VAL A 164 -4.83 -1.65 9.89
CA VAL A 164 -5.89 -1.01 9.09
C VAL A 164 -6.29 0.28 9.79
N ALA A 165 -6.53 1.36 9.04
CA ALA A 165 -6.88 2.63 9.62
C ALA A 165 -8.21 3.19 9.08
N ILE A 166 -8.89 3.98 9.91
CA ILE A 166 -9.95 4.89 9.53
C ILE A 166 -9.49 6.33 9.74
N ILE A 167 -9.82 7.18 8.79
CA ILE A 167 -9.43 8.59 8.82
C ILE A 167 -10.69 9.45 8.90
N PHE A 168 -10.66 10.42 9.80
CA PHE A 168 -11.68 11.45 9.96
C PHE A 168 -11.11 12.82 9.59
N ASP A 169 -11.96 13.66 8.98
CA ASP A 169 -11.64 15.05 8.73
C ASP A 169 -11.72 15.89 10.02
N ARG A 170 -11.45 17.18 9.89
CA ARG A 170 -11.45 18.14 10.99
C ARG A 170 -12.84 18.39 11.57
N ASP A 171 -13.90 18.10 10.81
CA ASP A 171 -15.28 18.17 11.25
C ASP A 171 -15.75 16.86 11.92
N GLY A 172 -14.90 15.83 11.87
CA GLY A 172 -15.16 14.50 12.42
C GLY A 172 -15.96 13.60 11.48
N ASN A 173 -16.08 13.95 10.19
CA ASN A 173 -16.66 13.08 9.18
C ASN A 173 -15.61 12.05 8.73
N MET A 174 -16.06 10.86 8.36
CA MET A 174 -15.20 9.85 7.80
C MET A 174 -14.73 10.25 6.40
N LEU A 175 -13.41 10.29 6.19
CA LEU A 175 -12.80 10.49 4.88
C LEU A 175 -12.61 9.18 4.13
N GLY A 176 -12.28 8.10 4.83
CA GLY A 176 -12.05 6.80 4.25
C GLY A 176 -11.36 5.83 5.18
N THR A 177 -11.09 4.64 4.65
CA THR A 177 -10.40 3.55 5.34
C THR A 177 -9.24 3.03 4.49
N THR A 178 -8.34 2.26 5.11
CA THR A 178 -7.25 1.55 4.41
C THR A 178 -7.56 0.05 4.28
N ASN A 179 -8.84 -0.30 4.07
CA ASN A 179 -9.31 -1.69 3.96
C ASN A 179 -8.68 -2.46 2.78
N ASP A 180 -8.16 -1.75 1.78
CA ASP A 180 -7.57 -2.37 0.58
C ASP A 180 -6.10 -2.76 0.77
N GLY A 181 -5.59 -2.68 2.00
CA GLY A 181 -4.25 -3.14 2.33
C GLY A 181 -3.16 -2.10 2.15
N GLN A 182 -3.50 -0.82 2.05
CA GLN A 182 -2.52 0.26 1.83
C GLN A 182 -1.46 0.37 2.92
N LEU A 183 -1.75 -0.07 4.15
CA LEU A 183 -0.84 0.01 5.28
C LEU A 183 -0.34 -1.36 5.78
N GLU A 184 -0.90 -2.46 5.30
CA GLU A 184 -0.52 -3.81 5.73
C GLU A 184 0.98 -4.10 5.57
N PRO A 185 1.66 -3.69 4.46
CA PRO A 185 3.08 -3.92 4.32
C PRO A 185 3.93 -2.77 4.86
N ALA A 186 3.52 -2.12 5.98
CA ALA A 186 4.19 -0.92 6.51
C ALA A 186 5.68 -1.11 6.81
N ARG A 187 6.12 -2.35 7.09
CA ARG A 187 7.55 -2.69 7.29
C ARG A 187 8.43 -2.44 6.08
N TYR A 188 7.82 -2.37 4.89
CA TYR A 188 8.51 -2.13 3.63
C TYR A 188 8.45 -0.67 3.17
N TYR A 189 7.69 0.18 3.85
CA TYR A 189 7.61 1.59 3.53
C TYR A 189 8.76 2.37 4.14
N SER A 190 9.24 3.36 3.41
CA SER A 190 10.12 4.39 3.94
C SER A 190 9.30 5.47 4.67
N SER A 191 9.95 6.22 5.55
CA SER A 191 9.32 7.39 6.19
C SER A 191 8.79 8.40 5.17
N THR A 192 9.45 8.54 4.02
CA THR A 192 9.01 9.42 2.93
C THR A 192 7.70 8.93 2.28
N GLN A 193 7.51 7.63 2.15
CA GLN A 193 6.25 7.07 1.62
C GLN A 193 5.10 7.26 2.60
N ILE A 194 5.35 7.07 3.90
CA ILE A 194 4.35 7.35 4.93
C ILE A 194 4.06 8.86 5.02
N LEU A 195 5.09 9.72 4.92
CA LEU A 195 4.89 11.17 4.85
C LEU A 195 4.01 11.55 3.66
N LYS A 196 4.25 10.95 2.48
CA LYS A 196 3.42 11.18 1.30
C LYS A 196 1.97 10.77 1.56
N PHE A 197 1.73 9.61 2.15
CA PHE A 197 0.39 9.14 2.51
C PHE A 197 -0.33 10.13 3.44
N VAL A 198 0.32 10.58 4.52
CA VAL A 198 -0.24 11.55 5.47
C VAL A 198 -0.51 12.90 4.80
N ARG A 199 0.39 13.33 3.92
CA ARG A 199 0.26 14.57 3.16
C ARG A 199 -0.90 14.52 2.17
N ASP A 200 -1.07 13.42 1.46
CA ASP A 200 -2.17 13.22 0.52
C ASP A 200 -3.54 13.31 1.23
N ILE A 201 -3.64 12.82 2.47
CA ILE A 201 -4.83 12.99 3.31
C ILE A 201 -5.07 14.47 3.62
N ALA A 202 -4.05 15.17 4.14
CA ALA A 202 -4.18 16.57 4.57
C ALA A 202 -4.53 17.52 3.40
N GLU A 203 -4.02 17.22 2.20
CA GLU A 203 -4.27 17.98 0.98
C GLU A 203 -5.56 17.56 0.26
N ARG A 204 -6.36 16.66 0.86
CA ARG A 204 -7.59 16.09 0.27
C ARG A 204 -7.36 15.43 -1.11
N ARG A 205 -6.15 15.02 -1.40
CA ARG A 205 -5.87 14.14 -2.51
C ARG A 205 -6.43 12.78 -2.12
N ARG A 206 -7.40 12.28 -2.89
CA ARG A 206 -8.14 11.04 -2.64
C ARG A 206 -7.29 10.02 -1.89
N ILE A 207 -7.80 9.57 -0.74
CA ILE A 207 -7.44 8.23 -0.24
C ILE A 207 -8.04 7.32 -1.29
N VAL A 208 -7.21 6.79 -2.17
CA VAL A 208 -7.68 5.92 -3.26
C VAL A 208 -8.24 4.67 -2.59
N ALA A 209 -9.55 4.55 -2.64
CA ALA A 209 -10.23 3.31 -2.40
C ALA A 209 -10.00 2.40 -3.59
#